data_3ae3bebce9ffec01b4bed26a34fedc37
#
_entry.id   3ae3bebce9ffec01b4bed26a34fedc37
#
_cell.length_a   1.000
_cell.length_b   1.000
_cell.length_c   1.000
_cell.angle_alpha   90.00
_cell.angle_beta   90.00
_cell.angle_gamma   90.00
#
_symmetry.space_group_name_H-M   'P 1'
#
loop_
_entity.id
_entity.type
_entity.pdbx_description
1 polymer ?
#
loop_
_entity_poly.entity_id
_entity_poly.type
_entity_poly.pdbx_seq_one_letter_code
_entity_poly.pdbx_strand_id
1 'polypeptide(L)'
;MDKEMKSIVISSILVVALLFVASSDIMASELVCGSSIITVGDRRYDVLRKCGDPSHVESWEEVRIRRDVGSWMLEPEKRFYLGPLFVNELVTIEEWEYNLGPTRFIRYLRFENGRLTRVTAGDYGYY
;
A
#
# COMPACT_ATOMS: atom_id res chain seq x y z
N MET A 1 36.10 15.20 -36.43
CA MET A 1 36.41 14.84 -35.00
C MET A 1 35.49 15.55 -34.03
N ASP A 2 35.26 16.85 -34.15
CA ASP A 2 34.39 17.56 -33.16
C ASP A 2 32.92 17.17 -33.16
N LYS A 3 32.36 16.75 -34.30
CA LYS A 3 30.97 16.31 -34.41
C LYS A 3 30.72 14.97 -33.70
N GLU A 4 31.64 14.04 -33.82
CA GLU A 4 31.52 12.73 -33.16
C GLU A 4 31.69 12.82 -31.66
N MET A 5 32.67 13.59 -31.17
CA MET A 5 32.85 13.84 -29.75
C MET A 5 31.63 14.53 -29.13
N LYS A 6 31.05 15.54 -29.81
CA LYS A 6 29.82 16.19 -29.34
C LYS A 6 28.64 15.24 -29.29
N SER A 7 28.50 14.35 -30.25
CA SER A 7 27.45 13.34 -30.27
C SER A 7 27.59 12.35 -29.12
N ILE A 8 28.80 11.89 -28.83
CA ILE A 8 29.08 10.97 -27.73
C ILE A 8 28.81 11.64 -26.36
N VAL A 9 29.22 12.91 -26.20
CA VAL A 9 28.98 13.66 -24.97
C VAL A 9 27.49 13.91 -24.74
N ILE A 10 26.75 14.28 -25.76
CA ILE A 10 25.29 14.50 -25.68
C ILE A 10 24.58 13.19 -25.38
N SER A 11 24.98 12.07 -26.01
CA SER A 11 24.42 10.74 -25.72
C SER A 11 24.70 10.31 -24.29
N SER A 12 25.91 10.55 -23.80
CA SER A 12 26.30 10.24 -22.42
C SER A 12 25.51 11.06 -21.40
N ILE A 13 25.29 12.35 -21.65
CA ILE A 13 24.49 13.22 -20.78
C ILE A 13 23.03 12.79 -20.76
N LEU A 14 22.46 12.37 -21.90
CA LEU A 14 21.09 11.87 -22.01
C LEU A 14 20.90 10.57 -21.20
N VAL A 15 21.87 9.66 -21.25
CA VAL A 15 21.81 8.40 -20.47
C VAL A 15 21.90 8.68 -18.98
N VAL A 16 22.78 9.59 -18.56
CA VAL A 16 22.89 9.99 -17.15
C VAL A 16 21.62 10.69 -16.66
N ALA A 17 21.02 11.56 -17.47
CA ALA A 17 19.76 12.22 -17.16
C ALA A 17 18.60 11.22 -17.04
N LEU A 18 18.57 10.17 -17.88
CA LEU A 18 17.54 9.12 -17.78
C LEU A 18 17.67 8.29 -16.49
N LEU A 19 18.88 8.11 -15.99
CA LEU A 19 19.12 7.38 -14.73
C LEU A 19 18.68 8.17 -13.49
N PHE A 20 18.64 9.50 -13.56
CA PHE A 20 18.14 10.34 -12.46
C PHE A 20 16.62 10.43 -12.35
N VAL A 21 15.88 10.12 -13.41
CA VAL A 21 14.40 10.15 -13.40
C VAL A 21 13.78 8.91 -12.74
N ALA A 22 14.56 7.88 -12.47
CA ALA A 22 14.10 6.65 -11.82
C ALA A 22 14.14 6.71 -10.28
N SER A 23 14.23 7.89 -9.68
CA SER A 23 13.98 8.08 -8.25
C SER A 23 12.48 7.97 -8.00
N SER A 24 11.96 6.74 -8.06
CA SER A 24 10.64 6.44 -7.54
C SER A 24 10.66 6.78 -6.07
N ASP A 25 9.81 7.70 -5.64
CA ASP A 25 9.51 7.93 -4.24
C ASP A 25 9.10 6.57 -3.64
N ILE A 26 10.03 5.89 -3.02
CA ILE A 26 9.74 4.75 -2.17
C ILE A 26 9.02 5.35 -0.97
N MET A 27 7.72 5.52 -1.09
CA MET A 27 6.85 5.79 0.04
C MET A 27 7.16 4.70 1.05
N ALA A 28 7.72 5.09 2.19
CA ALA A 28 8.03 4.16 3.26
C ALA A 28 6.71 3.55 3.75
N SER A 29 6.33 2.42 3.16
CA SER A 29 5.14 1.64 3.48
C SER A 29 5.36 0.79 4.74
N GLU A 30 6.27 1.21 5.61
CA GLU A 30 6.70 0.49 6.79
C GLU A 30 6.61 1.38 8.03
N LEU A 31 6.23 0.75 9.14
CA LEU A 31 6.29 1.35 10.47
C LEU A 31 7.32 0.59 11.31
N VAL A 32 8.23 1.31 11.93
CA VAL A 32 9.21 0.74 12.86
C VAL A 32 8.78 1.06 14.30
N CYS A 33 8.50 0.00 15.07
CA CYS A 33 8.17 0.06 16.49
C CYS A 33 9.28 -0.63 17.29
N GLY A 34 10.16 0.18 17.89
CA GLY A 34 11.34 -0.36 18.57
C GLY A 34 12.24 -1.15 17.60
N SER A 35 12.37 -2.46 17.85
CA SER A 35 13.14 -3.38 16.99
C SER A 35 12.28 -4.12 15.96
N SER A 36 10.97 -3.88 15.94
CA SER A 36 10.03 -4.59 15.09
C SER A 36 9.63 -3.73 13.89
N ILE A 37 9.52 -4.37 12.74
CA ILE A 37 9.06 -3.74 11.49
C ILE A 37 7.65 -4.25 11.20
N ILE A 38 6.77 -3.33 10.84
CA ILE A 38 5.40 -3.56 10.41
C ILE A 38 5.33 -3.26 8.92
N THR A 39 4.80 -4.19 8.16
CA THR A 39 4.67 -4.09 6.69
C THR A 39 3.25 -4.37 6.24
N VAL A 40 2.93 -3.90 5.04
CA VAL A 40 1.65 -4.23 4.38
C VAL A 40 1.48 -5.75 4.31
N GLY A 41 0.29 -6.23 4.68
CA GLY A 41 -0.03 -7.65 4.81
C GLY A 41 -0.05 -8.18 6.25
N ASP A 42 0.57 -7.47 7.20
CA ASP A 42 0.54 -7.85 8.62
C ASP A 42 -0.90 -7.84 9.16
N ARG A 43 -1.16 -8.72 10.12
CA ARG A 43 -2.46 -8.77 10.78
C ARG A 43 -2.53 -7.72 11.88
N ARG A 44 -3.73 -7.19 12.12
CA ARG A 44 -4.03 -6.27 13.22
C ARG A 44 -3.44 -6.73 14.57
N TYR A 45 -3.59 -8.01 14.89
CA TYR A 45 -3.04 -8.60 16.13
C TYR A 45 -1.51 -8.51 16.20
N ASP A 46 -0.81 -8.74 15.08
CA ASP A 46 0.65 -8.67 15.03
C ASP A 46 1.14 -7.23 15.24
N VAL A 47 0.41 -6.27 14.69
CA VAL A 47 0.70 -4.85 14.88
C VAL A 47 0.54 -4.45 16.34
N LEU A 48 -0.58 -4.81 16.98
CA LEU A 48 -0.79 -4.58 18.42
C LEU A 48 0.32 -5.18 19.29
N ARG A 49 0.70 -6.40 19.00
CA ARG A 49 1.74 -7.10 19.77
C ARG A 49 3.11 -6.44 19.61
N LYS A 50 3.43 -5.92 18.42
CA LYS A 50 4.73 -5.33 18.11
C LYS A 50 4.82 -3.84 18.50
N CYS A 51 3.74 -3.09 18.32
CA CYS A 51 3.70 -1.65 18.49
C CYS A 51 2.93 -1.17 19.73
N GLY A 52 2.16 -2.06 20.36
CA GLY A 52 1.26 -1.67 21.44
C GLY A 52 -0.03 -1.02 20.92
N ASP A 53 -0.76 -0.38 21.83
CA ASP A 53 -2.02 0.25 21.50
C ASP A 53 -1.83 1.52 20.64
N PRO A 54 -2.67 1.71 19.62
CA PRO A 54 -2.67 2.96 18.85
C PRO A 54 -3.19 4.13 19.68
N SER A 55 -2.80 5.35 19.30
CA SER A 55 -3.27 6.59 19.95
C SER A 55 -4.74 6.87 19.67
N HIS A 56 -5.19 6.47 18.48
CA HIS A 56 -6.58 6.63 18.04
C HIS A 56 -6.97 5.51 17.06
N VAL A 57 -8.25 5.13 17.07
CA VAL A 57 -8.82 4.11 16.17
C VAL A 57 -10.15 4.60 15.64
N GLU A 58 -10.29 4.58 14.32
CA GLU A 58 -11.57 4.74 13.63
C GLU A 58 -11.91 3.45 12.91
N SER A 59 -13.20 3.12 12.82
CA SER A 59 -13.68 1.92 12.13
C SER A 59 -15.00 2.21 11.42
N TRP A 60 -15.11 1.73 10.17
CA TRP A 60 -16.34 1.84 9.36
C TRP A 60 -16.42 0.68 8.37
N GLU A 61 -17.55 0.56 7.71
CA GLU A 61 -17.78 -0.44 6.67
C GLU A 61 -17.92 0.24 5.30
N GLU A 62 -17.28 -0.34 4.30
CA GLU A 62 -17.40 0.07 2.90
C GLU A 62 -17.99 -1.06 2.07
N VAL A 63 -18.97 -0.73 1.22
CA VAL A 63 -19.46 -1.67 0.21
C VAL A 63 -18.65 -1.51 -1.05
N ARG A 64 -18.00 -2.58 -1.49
CA ARG A 64 -17.24 -2.60 -2.74
C ARG A 64 -17.90 -3.52 -3.76
N ILE A 65 -17.96 -3.05 -4.98
CA ILE A 65 -18.42 -3.87 -6.10
C ILE A 65 -17.21 -4.59 -6.67
N ARG A 66 -17.20 -5.92 -6.52
CA ARG A 66 -16.18 -6.77 -7.13
C ARG A 66 -16.76 -7.46 -8.36
N ARG A 67 -16.00 -7.42 -9.45
CA ARG A 67 -16.30 -8.26 -10.61
C ARG A 67 -15.79 -9.66 -10.32
N ASP A 68 -16.69 -10.59 -10.14
CA ASP A 68 -16.34 -12.00 -10.08
C ASP A 68 -16.20 -12.53 -11.52
N VAL A 69 -15.10 -13.20 -11.81
CA VAL A 69 -14.87 -13.84 -13.11
C VAL A 69 -15.78 -15.06 -13.13
N GLY A 70 -16.87 -14.94 -13.85
CA GLY A 70 -18.00 -15.84 -13.91
C GLY A 70 -17.75 -17.27 -13.47
N SER A 71 -18.56 -17.71 -12.54
CA SER A 71 -18.57 -19.08 -12.07
C SER A 71 -18.85 -20.00 -13.27
N TRP A 72 -17.83 -20.75 -13.66
CA TRP A 72 -18.00 -21.87 -14.56
C TRP A 72 -18.76 -22.96 -13.79
N MET A 73 -20.05 -23.06 -13.98
CA MET A 73 -20.78 -24.22 -13.52
C MET A 73 -20.26 -25.43 -14.31
N LEU A 74 -19.47 -26.24 -13.63
CA LEU A 74 -18.91 -27.49 -14.11
C LEU A 74 -19.99 -28.57 -14.09
N GLU A 75 -21.00 -28.42 -14.92
CA GLU A 75 -21.80 -29.56 -15.40
C GLU A 75 -21.27 -29.93 -16.78
N PRO A 76 -20.82 -31.18 -17.03
CA PRO A 76 -20.16 -31.56 -18.28
C PRO A 76 -20.99 -31.33 -19.54
N GLU A 77 -22.28 -31.18 -19.43
CA GLU A 77 -23.18 -31.08 -20.58
C GLU A 77 -23.75 -29.69 -20.86
N LYS A 78 -23.60 -28.72 -19.94
CA LYS A 78 -24.17 -27.38 -20.14
C LYS A 78 -23.17 -26.30 -19.67
N ARG A 79 -22.26 -25.93 -20.56
CA ARG A 79 -21.41 -24.75 -20.33
C ARG A 79 -22.18 -23.47 -20.59
N PHE A 80 -22.81 -22.92 -19.56
CA PHE A 80 -23.38 -21.58 -19.62
C PHE A 80 -22.34 -20.58 -19.10
N TYR A 81 -21.91 -19.67 -19.95
CA TYR A 81 -21.20 -18.47 -19.54
C TYR A 81 -22.24 -17.45 -19.05
N LEU A 82 -22.32 -17.25 -17.75
CA LEU A 82 -23.27 -16.30 -17.13
C LEU A 82 -22.78 -14.84 -17.18
N GLY A 83 -21.66 -14.58 -17.82
CA GLY A 83 -21.07 -13.25 -17.86
C GLY A 83 -20.43 -12.82 -16.52
N PRO A 84 -19.89 -11.62 -16.43
CA PRO A 84 -19.33 -11.11 -15.18
C PRO A 84 -20.44 -10.86 -14.17
N LEU A 85 -20.39 -11.58 -13.05
CA LEU A 85 -21.23 -11.32 -11.89
C LEU A 85 -20.61 -10.18 -11.09
N PHE A 86 -21.41 -9.18 -10.74
CA PHE A 86 -21.02 -8.14 -9.80
C PHE A 86 -21.48 -8.57 -8.42
N VAL A 87 -20.53 -8.71 -7.51
CA VAL A 87 -20.80 -9.06 -6.11
C VAL A 87 -20.50 -7.86 -5.24
N ASN A 88 -21.45 -7.51 -4.39
CA ASN A 88 -21.22 -6.52 -3.34
C ASN A 88 -20.46 -7.21 -2.20
N GLU A 89 -19.27 -6.73 -1.93
CA GLU A 89 -18.43 -7.17 -0.82
C GLU A 89 -18.44 -6.11 0.27
N LEU A 90 -18.80 -6.49 1.48
CA LEU A 90 -18.70 -5.63 2.65
C LEU A 90 -17.29 -5.75 3.21
N VAL A 91 -16.58 -4.62 3.27
CA VAL A 91 -15.21 -4.55 3.77
C VAL A 91 -15.18 -3.72 5.04
N THR A 92 -14.72 -4.29 6.13
CA THR A 92 -14.48 -3.56 7.38
C THR A 92 -13.15 -2.83 7.27
N ILE A 93 -13.19 -1.51 7.41
CA ILE A 93 -12.03 -0.64 7.41
C ILE A 93 -11.74 -0.20 8.84
N GLU A 94 -10.49 -0.30 9.25
CA GLU A 94 -10.00 0.31 10.48
C GLU A 94 -8.81 1.20 10.14
N GLU A 95 -8.79 2.41 10.67
CA GLU A 95 -7.65 3.32 10.58
C GLU A 95 -7.10 3.57 11.99
N TRP A 96 -5.83 3.25 12.18
CA TRP A 96 -5.13 3.37 13.44
C TRP A 96 -4.08 4.46 13.36
N GLU A 97 -4.08 5.35 14.33
CA GLU A 97 -3.08 6.39 14.48
C GLU A 97 -2.05 6.00 15.53
N TYR A 98 -0.78 6.09 15.17
CA TYR A 98 0.34 5.95 16.09
C TYR A 98 1.09 7.28 16.20
N ASN A 99 0.94 7.94 17.34
CA ASN A 99 1.75 9.10 17.71
C ASN A 99 3.02 8.62 18.43
N LEU A 100 4.15 8.70 17.74
CA LEU A 100 5.45 8.22 18.23
C LEU A 100 6.27 9.33 18.90
N GLY A 101 5.63 10.44 19.27
CA GLY A 101 6.26 11.59 19.91
C GLY A 101 6.64 12.72 18.94
N PRO A 102 7.05 13.89 19.47
CA PRO A 102 7.19 15.11 18.70
C PRO A 102 8.37 15.12 17.71
N THR A 103 9.27 14.15 17.82
CA THR A 103 10.45 14.03 16.93
C THR A 103 10.21 13.04 15.79
N ARG A 104 9.04 12.43 15.72
CA ARG A 104 8.69 11.43 14.71
C ARG A 104 7.36 11.79 14.06
N PHE A 105 7.18 11.37 12.81
CA PHE A 105 5.91 11.53 12.12
C PHE A 105 4.85 10.58 12.70
N ILE A 106 3.64 11.08 12.86
CA ILE A 106 2.45 10.26 13.13
C ILE A 106 2.31 9.26 11.98
N ARG A 107 1.95 8.03 12.29
CA ARG A 107 1.70 6.98 11.31
C ARG A 107 0.24 6.58 11.33
N TYR A 108 -0.37 6.56 10.15
CA TYR A 108 -1.71 6.06 9.94
C TYR A 108 -1.64 4.70 9.27
N LEU A 109 -2.26 3.72 9.90
CA LEU A 109 -2.32 2.33 9.44
C LEU A 109 -3.75 2.01 9.04
N ARG A 110 -3.96 1.71 7.77
CA ARG A 110 -5.27 1.31 7.27
C ARG A 110 -5.33 -0.21 7.16
N PHE A 111 -6.28 -0.79 7.87
CA PHE A 111 -6.60 -2.22 7.81
C PHE A 111 -7.88 -2.44 7.02
N GLU A 112 -7.90 -3.49 6.24
CA GLU A 112 -9.07 -3.99 5.53
C GLU A 112 -9.30 -5.44 5.94
N ASN A 113 -10.47 -5.73 6.52
CA ASN A 113 -10.79 -7.03 7.08
C ASN A 113 -9.67 -7.58 8.01
N GLY A 114 -9.08 -6.70 8.85
CA GLY A 114 -8.04 -7.04 9.81
C GLY A 114 -6.63 -7.23 9.25
N ARG A 115 -6.39 -6.91 7.97
CA ARG A 115 -5.06 -6.92 7.34
C ARG A 115 -4.61 -5.50 6.99
N LEU A 116 -3.36 -5.21 7.28
CA LEU A 116 -2.74 -3.92 6.94
C LEU A 116 -2.61 -3.78 5.43
N THR A 117 -3.23 -2.76 4.86
CA THR A 117 -3.21 -2.48 3.42
C THR A 117 -2.43 -1.23 3.07
N ARG A 118 -2.27 -0.31 4.04
CA ARG A 118 -1.56 0.96 3.80
C ARG A 118 -0.95 1.48 5.08
N VAL A 119 0.25 2.05 4.96
CA VAL A 119 0.91 2.85 5.98
C VAL A 119 1.21 4.21 5.38
N THR A 120 0.77 5.29 6.05
CA THR A 120 1.04 6.66 5.62
C THR A 120 1.66 7.46 6.76
N ALA A 121 2.47 8.46 6.41
CA ALA A 121 3.01 9.41 7.35
C ALA A 121 2.13 10.66 7.36
N GLY A 122 1.85 11.17 8.55
CA GLY A 122 1.21 12.47 8.77
C GLY A 122 2.23 13.55 9.17
N ASP A 123 1.76 14.50 9.93
CA ASP A 123 2.59 15.54 10.53
C ASP A 123 3.44 14.99 11.68
N TYR A 124 4.31 15.84 12.25
CA TYR A 124 5.05 15.48 13.47
C TYR A 124 4.10 15.19 14.62
N GLY A 125 4.47 14.21 15.42
CA GLY A 125 3.74 13.87 16.63
C GLY A 125 3.78 14.97 17.68
N TYR A 126 3.10 14.73 18.80
CA TYR A 126 2.99 15.65 19.93
C TYR A 126 3.20 14.89 21.26
N TYR A 127 3.32 15.66 22.36
CA TYR A 127 3.46 15.11 23.72
C TYR A 127 2.10 14.68 24.31
#